data_6f815486f7aff83bf28bcc60eb332ea6
#
_entry.id   6f815486f7aff83bf28bcc60eb332ea6
#
_cell.length_a   1.000
_cell.length_b   1.000
_cell.length_c   1.000
_cell.angle_alpha   90.00
_cell.angle_beta   90.00
_cell.angle_gamma   90.00
#
_symmetry.space_group_name_H-M   'P 1'
#
loop_
_entity.id
_entity.type
_entity.pdbx_description
1 polymer ?
#
loop_
_entity_poly.entity_id
_entity_poly.type
_entity_poly.pdbx_seq_one_letter_code
_entity_poly.pdbx_strand_id
1 'polypeptide(L)'
;DEFDGLARVIATRAGGSILNDEERVFVIDFDLGVVPFEGLEPRLSVSAGKIAGSVGISPLPGGNRARVGFHFLPGEAENAEFRLELVGPNGRASEIWLYRWLPEPAA
;
A
#
# COMPACT_ATOMS: atom_id res chain seq x y z
N ASP A 1 20.89 13.58 -1.03
CA ASP A 1 20.38 12.21 -1.03
C ASP A 1 19.20 12.12 -2.01
N GLU A 2 19.17 11.09 -2.82
CA GLU A 2 18.14 10.91 -3.82
C GLU A 2 16.73 10.70 -3.22
N PHE A 3 16.67 10.37 -1.94
CA PHE A 3 15.40 10.18 -1.23
C PHE A 3 14.93 11.41 -0.46
N ASP A 4 15.72 12.49 -0.47
CA ASP A 4 15.33 13.71 0.20
C ASP A 4 14.07 14.28 -0.47
N GLY A 5 13.09 14.64 0.35
CA GLY A 5 11.82 15.17 -0.13
C GLY A 5 10.79 14.13 -0.55
N LEU A 6 11.11 12.83 -0.46
CA LEU A 6 10.15 11.78 -0.73
C LEU A 6 9.48 11.29 0.55
N ALA A 7 8.20 10.94 0.44
CA ALA A 7 7.48 10.28 1.53
C ALA A 7 8.07 8.89 1.79
N ARG A 8 8.06 8.48 3.05
CA ARG A 8 8.65 7.20 3.47
C ARG A 8 7.61 6.30 4.11
N VAL A 9 7.75 5.01 3.88
CA VAL A 9 6.92 4.00 4.55
C VAL A 9 7.35 3.89 6.00
N ILE A 10 6.39 4.00 6.92
CA ILE A 10 6.66 3.89 8.35
C ILE A 10 5.99 2.70 9.01
N ALA A 11 4.97 2.11 8.36
CA ALA A 11 4.31 0.92 8.90
C ALA A 11 3.63 0.16 7.78
N THR A 12 3.62 -1.16 7.91
CA THR A 12 2.90 -2.07 7.01
C THR A 12 2.16 -3.09 7.87
N ARG A 13 0.87 -3.27 7.60
CA ARG A 13 0.06 -4.29 8.25
C ARG A 13 -0.68 -5.07 7.18
N ALA A 14 -0.71 -6.39 7.37
CA ALA A 14 -1.43 -7.28 6.49
C ALA A 14 -2.18 -8.30 7.34
N GLY A 15 -3.42 -8.56 7.00
CA GLY A 15 -4.24 -9.51 7.75
C GLY A 15 -5.42 -10.00 6.95
N GLY A 16 -6.21 -10.91 7.56
CA GLY A 16 -7.45 -11.37 6.94
C GLY A 16 -8.57 -10.38 7.13
N SER A 17 -9.54 -10.42 6.22
CA SER A 17 -10.76 -9.64 6.36
C SER A 17 -11.71 -10.38 7.30
N ILE A 18 -12.38 -9.66 8.18
CA ILE A 18 -13.41 -10.24 9.05
C ILE A 18 -14.69 -10.57 8.28
N LEU A 19 -14.84 -10.00 7.08
CA LEU A 19 -16.04 -10.20 6.26
C LEU A 19 -15.88 -11.28 5.20
N ASN A 20 -14.65 -11.66 4.87
CA ASN A 20 -14.38 -12.61 3.79
C ASN A 20 -13.05 -13.30 4.04
N ASP A 21 -13.07 -14.60 4.33
CA ASP A 21 -11.87 -15.38 4.62
C ASP A 21 -10.90 -15.46 3.43
N GLU A 22 -11.39 -15.24 2.23
CA GLU A 22 -10.56 -15.30 1.03
C GLU A 22 -9.83 -13.99 0.76
N GLU A 23 -10.17 -12.95 1.49
CA GLU A 23 -9.65 -11.61 1.26
C GLU A 23 -8.57 -11.26 2.27
N ARG A 24 -7.55 -10.56 1.82
CA ARG A 24 -6.49 -10.03 2.67
C ARG A 24 -6.53 -8.51 2.63
N VAL A 25 -6.37 -7.89 3.78
CA VAL A 25 -6.40 -6.44 3.92
C VAL A 25 -4.98 -5.95 4.17
N PHE A 26 -4.55 -4.97 3.39
CA PHE A 26 -3.25 -4.34 3.52
C PHE A 26 -3.42 -2.87 3.89
N VAL A 27 -2.62 -2.42 4.84
CA VAL A 27 -2.58 -1.02 5.25
C VAL A 27 -1.13 -0.58 5.31
N ILE A 28 -0.80 0.45 4.57
CA ILE A 28 0.56 0.99 4.51
C ILE A 28 0.52 2.45 4.91
N ASP A 29 1.25 2.81 5.95
CA ASP A 29 1.33 4.18 6.43
C ASP A 29 2.61 4.84 5.95
N PHE A 30 2.48 6.07 5.48
CA PHE A 30 3.58 6.88 4.98
C PHE A 30 3.75 8.13 5.84
N ASP A 31 5.00 8.48 6.12
CA ASP A 31 5.36 9.80 6.60
C ASP A 31 5.63 10.65 5.36
N LEU A 32 4.81 11.65 5.13
CA LEU A 32 4.91 12.48 3.94
C LEU A 32 6.02 13.52 4.02
N GLY A 33 6.48 13.84 5.25
CA GLY A 33 7.51 14.85 5.42
C GLY A 33 7.07 16.18 4.85
N VAL A 34 7.75 16.65 3.81
CA VAL A 34 7.44 17.93 3.16
C VAL A 34 6.48 17.77 1.98
N VAL A 35 6.09 16.54 1.64
CA VAL A 35 5.20 16.28 0.49
C VAL A 35 3.77 16.63 0.89
N PRO A 36 3.08 17.50 0.12
CA PRO A 36 1.67 17.78 0.42
C PRO A 36 0.80 16.56 0.17
N PHE A 37 -0.20 16.35 1.03
CA PHE A 37 -1.17 15.29 0.83
C PHE A 37 -2.03 15.52 -0.41
N GLU A 38 -2.36 16.77 -0.69
CA GLU A 38 -3.24 17.11 -1.79
C GLU A 38 -2.65 16.69 -3.15
N GLY A 39 -3.47 16.06 -3.97
CA GLY A 39 -3.05 15.60 -5.28
C GLY A 39 -2.28 14.31 -5.30
N LEU A 40 -2.07 13.67 -4.14
CA LEU A 40 -1.42 12.37 -4.10
C LEU A 40 -2.36 11.26 -4.54
N GLU A 41 -1.83 10.35 -5.35
CA GLU A 41 -2.53 9.17 -5.78
C GLU A 41 -1.69 7.92 -5.52
N PRO A 42 -2.28 6.86 -4.95
CA PRO A 42 -1.55 5.61 -4.82
C PRO A 42 -1.55 4.87 -6.15
N ARG A 43 -0.39 4.36 -6.54
CA ARG A 43 -0.26 3.48 -7.69
C ARG A 43 0.21 2.13 -7.24
N LEU A 44 -0.67 1.15 -7.36
CA LEU A 44 -0.44 -0.20 -6.90
C LEU A 44 -0.44 -1.17 -8.06
N SER A 45 0.53 -2.07 -8.09
CA SER A 45 0.52 -3.21 -9.00
C SER A 45 0.75 -4.49 -8.21
N VAL A 46 0.23 -5.58 -8.73
CA VAL A 46 0.39 -6.91 -8.14
C VAL A 46 0.63 -7.92 -9.24
N SER A 47 1.53 -8.87 -8.99
CA SER A 47 1.94 -9.87 -9.99
C SER A 47 0.94 -11.00 -10.18
N ALA A 48 0.07 -11.25 -9.20
CA ALA A 48 -0.91 -12.33 -9.24
C ALA A 48 -2.07 -12.00 -8.32
N GLY A 49 -3.20 -12.67 -8.51
CA GLY A 49 -4.41 -12.37 -7.75
C GLY A 49 -5.08 -11.11 -8.27
N LYS A 50 -5.96 -10.55 -7.45
CA LYS A 50 -6.73 -9.35 -7.81
C LYS A 50 -6.81 -8.38 -6.65
N ILE A 51 -6.89 -7.11 -6.97
CA ILE A 51 -7.23 -6.08 -5.99
C ILE A 51 -8.75 -5.91 -6.03
N ALA A 52 -9.39 -6.09 -4.88
CA ALA A 52 -10.84 -5.93 -4.77
C ALA A 52 -11.18 -4.46 -4.53
N GLY A 53 -12.00 -3.90 -5.42
CA GLY A 53 -12.39 -2.50 -5.30
C GLY A 53 -11.24 -1.55 -5.63
N SER A 54 -11.28 -0.37 -5.05
CA SER A 54 -10.28 0.66 -5.28
C SER A 54 -9.24 0.72 -4.16
N VAL A 55 -8.07 1.26 -4.49
CA VAL A 55 -7.03 1.53 -3.51
C VAL A 55 -7.33 2.90 -2.89
N GLY A 56 -7.47 2.93 -1.57
CA GLY A 56 -7.80 4.17 -0.86
C GLY A 56 -6.56 4.85 -0.29
N ILE A 57 -6.62 6.17 -0.19
CA ILE A 57 -5.62 6.95 0.51
C ILE A 57 -6.32 7.98 1.37
N SER A 58 -5.87 8.13 2.62
CA SER A 58 -6.45 9.09 3.54
C SER A 58 -5.38 9.70 4.43
N PRO A 59 -5.57 10.95 4.88
CA PRO A 59 -4.63 11.56 5.81
C PRO A 59 -4.77 10.94 7.19
N LEU A 60 -3.67 10.95 7.96
CA LEU A 60 -3.66 10.51 9.35
C LEU A 60 -3.44 11.71 10.27
N PRO A 61 -4.06 11.71 11.46
CA PRO A 61 -3.81 12.77 12.44
C PRO A 61 -2.39 12.66 13.03
N GLY A 62 -1.92 13.76 13.62
CA GLY A 62 -0.67 13.78 14.35
C GLY A 62 0.57 14.01 13.52
N GLY A 63 0.43 14.69 12.38
CA GLY A 63 1.54 15.03 11.51
C GLY A 63 1.17 14.89 10.05
N ASN A 64 2.12 15.14 9.16
CA ASN A 64 1.87 15.00 7.73
C ASN A 64 2.09 13.55 7.32
N ARG A 65 1.04 12.75 7.50
CA ARG A 65 1.07 11.30 7.22
C ARG A 65 -0.15 10.88 6.43
N ALA A 66 -0.01 9.79 5.70
CA ALA A 66 -1.10 9.23 4.90
C ALA A 66 -1.16 7.72 5.06
N ARG A 67 -2.35 7.18 4.94
CA ARG A 67 -2.60 5.74 4.98
C ARG A 67 -3.16 5.27 3.65
N VAL A 68 -2.55 4.25 3.09
CA VAL A 68 -3.04 3.57 1.90
C VAL A 68 -3.61 2.23 2.33
N GLY A 69 -4.83 1.94 1.90
CA GLY A 69 -5.48 0.67 2.20
C GLY A 69 -5.99 0.01 0.94
N PHE A 70 -5.90 -1.31 0.89
CA PHE A 70 -6.49 -2.07 -0.21
C PHE A 70 -6.79 -3.50 0.23
N HIS A 71 -7.67 -4.13 -0.53
CA HIS A 71 -8.09 -5.51 -0.32
C HIS A 71 -7.55 -6.37 -1.44
N PHE A 72 -6.97 -7.50 -1.09
CA PHE A 72 -6.33 -8.41 -2.02
C PHE A 72 -7.05 -9.76 -2.02
N LEU A 73 -7.40 -10.25 -3.20
CA LEU A 73 -7.97 -11.57 -3.40
C LEU A 73 -6.92 -12.45 -4.06
N PRO A 74 -6.24 -13.30 -3.28
CA PRO A 74 -5.18 -14.15 -3.84
C PRO A 74 -5.68 -15.19 -4.84
N GLY A 75 -6.90 -15.70 -4.65
CA GLY A 75 -7.36 -16.83 -5.46
C GLY A 75 -6.45 -18.03 -5.28
N GLU A 76 -5.98 -18.58 -6.37
CA GLU A 76 -5.06 -19.73 -6.37
C GLU A 76 -3.59 -19.33 -6.47
N ALA A 77 -3.28 -18.06 -6.31
CA ALA A 77 -1.89 -17.59 -6.40
C ALA A 77 -1.02 -18.22 -5.32
N GLU A 78 0.16 -18.69 -5.70
CA GLU A 78 1.13 -19.26 -4.77
C GLU A 78 2.06 -18.21 -4.20
N ASN A 79 2.13 -17.08 -4.84
CA ASN A 79 2.82 -15.89 -4.35
C ASN A 79 2.30 -14.68 -5.12
N ALA A 80 2.50 -13.50 -4.54
CA ALA A 80 2.17 -12.25 -5.22
C ALA A 80 3.18 -11.19 -4.79
N GLU A 81 3.64 -10.42 -5.74
CA GLU A 81 4.55 -9.32 -5.48
C GLU A 81 3.81 -8.01 -5.71
N PHE A 82 3.83 -7.16 -4.69
CA PHE A 82 3.18 -5.86 -4.72
C PHE A 82 4.22 -4.76 -4.89
N ARG A 83 3.83 -3.75 -5.64
CA ARG A 83 4.61 -2.53 -5.79
C ARG A 83 3.66 -1.35 -5.64
N LEU A 84 3.95 -0.50 -4.65
CA LEU A 84 3.13 0.68 -4.37
C LEU A 84 4.02 1.92 -4.33
N GLU A 85 3.57 2.97 -4.98
CA GLU A 85 4.17 4.29 -4.84
C GLU A 85 3.09 5.35 -4.76
N LEU A 86 3.40 6.47 -4.13
CA LEU A 86 2.56 7.65 -4.17
C LEU A 86 3.06 8.56 -5.28
N VAL A 87 2.13 9.08 -6.06
CA VAL A 87 2.44 9.97 -7.17
C VAL A 87 1.69 11.27 -6.96
N GLY A 88 2.39 12.37 -7.07
CA GLY A 88 1.83 13.71 -7.00
C GLY A 88 1.80 14.39 -8.36
N PRO A 89 1.42 15.66 -8.38
CA PRO A 89 1.33 16.41 -9.65
C PRO A 89 2.65 16.48 -10.43
N ASN A 90 3.78 16.37 -9.73
CA ASN A 90 5.10 16.49 -10.36
C ASN A 90 5.81 15.14 -10.51
N GLY A 91 5.11 14.04 -10.33
CA GLY A 91 5.67 12.71 -10.47
C GLY A 91 5.75 11.96 -9.15
N ARG A 92 6.68 10.99 -9.07
CA ARG A 92 6.81 10.15 -7.88
C ARG A 92 7.07 10.99 -6.63
N ALA A 93 6.27 10.74 -5.60
CA ALA A 93 6.30 11.51 -4.36
C ALA A 93 6.73 10.68 -3.14
N SER A 94 6.92 9.36 -3.29
CA SER A 94 7.30 8.48 -2.18
C SER A 94 8.38 7.49 -2.58
N GLU A 95 8.99 6.86 -1.58
CA GLU A 95 9.74 5.65 -1.84
C GLU A 95 8.80 4.58 -2.38
N ILE A 96 9.35 3.56 -3.00
CA ILE A 96 8.56 2.46 -3.54
C ILE A 96 8.45 1.39 -2.46
N TRP A 97 7.21 1.03 -2.12
CA TRP A 97 6.93 -0.06 -1.19
C TRP A 97 6.87 -1.35 -1.99
N LEU A 98 7.67 -2.33 -1.59
CA LEU A 98 7.69 -3.66 -2.20
C LEU A 98 7.31 -4.67 -1.13
N TYR A 99 6.43 -5.60 -1.47
CA TYR A 99 5.99 -6.62 -0.54
C TYR A 99 5.72 -7.92 -1.28
N ARG A 100 6.19 -9.03 -0.70
CA ARG A 100 5.91 -10.34 -1.24
C ARG A 100 4.93 -11.06 -0.33
N TRP A 101 3.80 -11.44 -0.89
CA TRP A 101 2.79 -12.20 -0.19
C TRP A 101 2.95 -13.69 -0.49
N LEU A 102 2.84 -14.51 0.55
CA LEU A 102 2.80 -15.98 0.43
C LEU A 102 1.57 -16.48 1.18
N PRO A 103 0.92 -17.56 0.70
CA PRO A 103 -0.17 -18.15 1.45
C PRO A 103 0.34 -18.71 2.77
N GLU A 104 -0.53 -18.71 3.77
CA GLU A 104 -0.20 -19.31 5.05
C GLU A 104 -0.05 -20.82 4.86
N PRO A 105 0.93 -21.44 5.53
CA PRO A 105 1.03 -22.91 5.47
C PRO A 105 -0.21 -23.55 6.06
N ALA A 106 -0.63 -24.66 5.47
CA ALA A 106 -1.75 -25.42 5.98
C ALA A 106 -1.43 -25.90 7.40
N ALA A 107 -2.39 -25.71 8.30
CA ALA A 107 -2.24 -26.10 9.68
C ALA A 107 -2.30 -27.64 9.83
#